data_17fc731fbb9ae5db172444f9843668b3
#
_entry.id   17fc731fbb9ae5db172444f9843668b3
#
_cell.length_a   1.000
_cell.length_b   1.000
_cell.length_c   1.000
_cell.angle_alpha   90.00
_cell.angle_beta   90.00
_cell.angle_gamma   90.00
#
_symmetry.space_group_name_H-M   'P 1'
#
loop_
_entity.id
_entity.type
_entity.pdbx_description
1 polymer ?
#
loop_
_entity_poly.entity_id
_entity_poly.type
_entity_poly.pdbx_seq_one_letter_code
_entity_poly.pdbx_strand_id
1 'polypeptide(L)'
;MDPGKGEADGPPIGEYPAGLIESYVEKAAARGVTELGFTEHLYRCEEGAAVLGPFWESEPRKDLADQAREMVALDAGLSLADYVREILAAKTRGLPIKLGLEIDFFPESIDAVMDLVAGYPFDFLIGSVHWVGGWSIDANAVVEEFDRRGIDQAWKDYFALVVDLAGRGVVDVLAHVDVCKKFGYRPVVEPVHLYARVIEAAVRSGTAVEVSSQGLRRPAREIYPSPTFLKMFHDAGVKITLASDGHRADEAGWGHGEVLAAARAAGYASHLRFDARRYFEVPLTSGQ
;
A
#
# COMPACT_ATOMS: atom_id res chain seq x y z
N MET A 1 -9.04 1.61 -5.09
CA MET A 1 -10.12 0.72 -5.58
C MET A 1 -9.60 -0.01 -6.77
N ASP A 2 -9.36 -1.29 -6.66
CA ASP A 2 -9.09 -2.16 -7.79
C ASP A 2 -10.43 -2.76 -8.21
N PRO A 3 -11.00 -2.39 -9.36
CA PRO A 3 -12.01 -3.20 -9.98
C PRO A 3 -11.28 -4.44 -10.48
N GLY A 4 -11.10 -5.43 -9.58
CA GLY A 4 -10.39 -6.66 -9.89
C GLY A 4 -10.81 -7.18 -11.24
N LYS A 5 -9.86 -7.58 -12.06
CA LYS A 5 -10.11 -8.22 -13.35
C LYS A 5 -11.18 -9.29 -13.17
N GLY A 6 -12.39 -9.04 -13.69
CA GLY A 6 -13.45 -10.03 -13.78
C GLY A 6 -14.50 -10.06 -12.68
N GLU A 7 -14.56 -9.11 -11.76
CA GLU A 7 -15.70 -8.98 -10.86
C GLU A 7 -16.76 -8.05 -11.46
N ALA A 8 -17.85 -8.64 -11.88
CA ALA A 8 -18.94 -8.01 -12.64
C ALA A 8 -19.74 -6.91 -11.89
N ASP A 9 -19.38 -6.58 -10.65
CA ASP A 9 -20.25 -5.83 -9.74
C ASP A 9 -19.62 -4.52 -9.18
N GLY A 10 -18.48 -4.07 -9.67
CA GLY A 10 -17.89 -2.77 -9.31
C GLY A 10 -18.25 -1.66 -10.30
N PRO A 11 -18.23 -0.37 -9.90
CA PRO A 11 -18.36 0.71 -10.86
C PRO A 11 -17.19 0.71 -11.85
N PRO A 12 -17.38 1.23 -13.08
CA PRO A 12 -16.28 1.46 -14.00
C PRO A 12 -15.15 2.31 -13.37
N ILE A 13 -13.93 2.15 -13.89
CA ILE A 13 -12.77 2.93 -13.44
C ILE A 13 -13.10 4.43 -13.54
N GLY A 14 -12.80 5.16 -12.47
CA GLY A 14 -13.03 6.62 -12.41
C GLY A 14 -14.47 7.04 -12.14
N GLU A 15 -15.41 6.12 -11.99
CA GLU A 15 -16.78 6.42 -11.62
C GLU A 15 -17.02 6.30 -10.11
N TYR A 16 -17.64 7.32 -9.54
CA TYR A 16 -17.98 7.39 -8.11
C TYR A 16 -19.49 7.50 -7.94
N PRO A 17 -20.27 6.43 -8.17
CA PRO A 17 -21.71 6.48 -8.01
C PRO A 17 -22.12 6.88 -6.60
N ALA A 18 -23.27 7.50 -6.47
CA ALA A 18 -23.81 7.92 -5.17
C ALA A 18 -23.90 6.73 -4.20
N GLY A 19 -23.41 6.92 -2.98
CA GLY A 19 -23.40 5.88 -1.95
C GLY A 19 -22.18 4.96 -1.98
N LEU A 20 -21.29 5.07 -2.97
CA LEU A 20 -20.11 4.22 -3.03
C LEU A 20 -19.18 4.45 -1.83
N ILE A 21 -18.77 5.68 -1.58
CA ILE A 21 -17.88 6.04 -0.47
C ILE A 21 -18.54 5.72 0.87
N GLU A 22 -19.82 6.03 0.98
CA GLU A 22 -20.65 5.71 2.16
C GLU A 22 -20.68 4.20 2.45
N SER A 23 -20.74 3.36 1.43
CA SER A 23 -20.73 1.90 1.60
C SER A 23 -19.43 1.38 2.21
N TYR A 24 -18.26 1.95 1.83
CA TYR A 24 -16.98 1.64 2.45
C TYR A 24 -16.95 2.04 3.92
N VAL A 25 -17.43 3.24 4.23
CA VAL A 25 -17.50 3.75 5.61
C VAL A 25 -18.41 2.87 6.47
N GLU A 26 -19.60 2.51 5.97
CA GLU A 26 -20.54 1.64 6.67
C GLU A 26 -19.92 0.26 6.99
N LYS A 27 -19.31 -0.38 5.99
CA LYS A 27 -18.67 -1.68 6.17
C LYS A 27 -17.49 -1.64 7.14
N ALA A 28 -16.67 -0.59 7.06
CA ALA A 28 -15.56 -0.37 7.97
C ALA A 28 -16.05 -0.12 9.42
N ALA A 29 -17.07 0.72 9.57
CA ALA A 29 -17.69 1.01 10.88
C ALA A 29 -18.29 -0.24 11.53
N ALA A 30 -18.95 -1.11 10.75
CA ALA A 30 -19.48 -2.39 11.25
C ALA A 30 -18.37 -3.33 11.80
N ARG A 31 -17.09 -3.06 11.48
CA ARG A 31 -15.91 -3.78 11.97
C ARG A 31 -15.11 -3.03 13.03
N GLY A 32 -15.68 -1.93 13.54
CA GLY A 32 -15.06 -1.13 14.61
C GLY A 32 -14.04 -0.09 14.11
N VAL A 33 -13.94 0.15 12.80
CA VAL A 33 -13.11 1.22 12.23
C VAL A 33 -13.86 2.55 12.37
N THR A 34 -13.24 3.54 13.01
CA THR A 34 -13.87 4.84 13.29
C THR A 34 -13.48 5.94 12.30
N GLU A 35 -12.43 5.73 11.51
CA GLU A 35 -11.96 6.64 10.46
C GLU A 35 -11.30 5.80 9.38
N LEU A 36 -11.63 6.05 8.12
CA LEU A 36 -11.14 5.28 6.97
C LEU A 36 -10.28 6.16 6.04
N GLY A 37 -9.05 5.74 5.77
CA GLY A 37 -8.20 6.33 4.75
C GLY A 37 -8.49 5.71 3.37
N PHE A 38 -8.71 6.55 2.36
CA PHE A 38 -8.73 6.12 0.97
C PHE A 38 -7.34 6.36 0.37
N THR A 39 -6.81 5.38 -0.35
CA THR A 39 -5.47 5.41 -0.95
C THR A 39 -5.56 4.76 -2.32
N GLU A 40 -5.94 5.54 -3.33
CA GLU A 40 -5.93 5.07 -4.72
C GLU A 40 -4.49 4.93 -5.20
N HIS A 41 -4.24 4.00 -6.13
CA HIS A 41 -2.92 3.85 -6.73
C HIS A 41 -2.59 4.97 -7.72
N LEU A 42 -1.41 5.55 -7.56
CA LEU A 42 -0.98 6.64 -8.46
C LEU A 42 -0.83 6.16 -9.91
N TYR A 43 -0.32 4.95 -10.15
CA TYR A 43 -0.11 4.44 -11.52
C TYR A 43 -1.40 4.29 -12.32
N ARG A 44 -2.55 4.19 -11.65
CA ARG A 44 -3.88 4.10 -12.28
C ARG A 44 -4.41 5.46 -12.71
N CYS A 45 -3.85 6.54 -12.17
CA CYS A 45 -4.22 7.90 -12.53
C CYS A 45 -3.53 8.32 -13.82
N GLU A 46 -4.23 8.99 -14.73
CA GLU A 46 -3.68 9.49 -16.00
C GLU A 46 -2.47 10.39 -15.76
N GLU A 47 -2.58 11.30 -14.78
CA GLU A 47 -1.50 12.21 -14.39
C GLU A 47 -0.31 11.44 -13.80
N GLY A 48 -0.58 10.40 -13.01
CA GLY A 48 0.43 9.53 -12.42
C GLY A 48 1.17 8.72 -13.48
N ALA A 49 0.44 8.09 -14.38
CA ALA A 49 1.02 7.33 -15.48
C ALA A 49 1.94 8.19 -16.36
N ALA A 50 1.56 9.45 -16.60
CA ALA A 50 2.37 10.39 -17.36
C ALA A 50 3.71 10.72 -16.67
N VAL A 51 3.72 10.83 -15.33
CA VAL A 51 4.91 11.15 -14.55
C VAL A 51 5.80 9.93 -14.31
N LEU A 52 5.20 8.77 -14.06
CA LEU A 52 5.93 7.50 -13.91
C LEU A 52 6.64 7.10 -15.20
N GLY A 53 6.10 7.48 -16.35
CA GLY A 53 6.64 7.15 -17.65
C GLY A 53 6.63 5.65 -17.94
N PRO A 54 7.29 5.23 -19.02
CA PRO A 54 7.33 3.84 -19.44
C PRO A 54 8.42 3.05 -18.68
N PHE A 55 8.31 2.92 -17.35
CA PHE A 55 9.30 2.25 -16.50
C PHE A 55 9.64 0.83 -16.95
N TRP A 56 8.72 0.15 -17.66
CA TRP A 56 8.92 -1.17 -18.21
C TRP A 56 9.94 -1.22 -19.37
N GLU A 57 10.28 -0.09 -19.98
CA GLU A 57 11.27 -0.06 -21.08
C GLU A 57 12.70 -0.40 -20.59
N SER A 58 12.98 -0.22 -19.31
CA SER A 58 14.25 -0.63 -18.69
C SER A 58 14.35 -2.13 -18.42
N GLU A 59 13.24 -2.87 -18.54
CA GLU A 59 13.21 -4.31 -18.29
C GLU A 59 13.79 -5.08 -19.48
N PRO A 60 14.90 -5.83 -19.29
CA PRO A 60 15.55 -6.58 -20.40
C PRO A 60 14.69 -7.74 -20.91
N ARG A 61 13.77 -8.23 -20.08
CA ARG A 61 12.84 -9.30 -20.42
C ARG A 61 11.60 -8.74 -21.08
N LYS A 62 11.50 -8.94 -22.40
CA LYS A 62 10.39 -8.41 -23.21
C LYS A 62 9.01 -8.88 -22.73
N ASP A 63 8.88 -10.12 -22.28
CA ASP A 63 7.62 -10.67 -21.77
C ASP A 63 7.16 -9.96 -20.49
N LEU A 64 8.07 -9.60 -19.58
CA LEU A 64 7.76 -8.82 -18.38
C LEU A 64 7.45 -7.36 -18.72
N ALA A 65 8.23 -6.75 -19.62
CA ALA A 65 7.99 -5.39 -20.11
C ALA A 65 6.60 -5.26 -20.76
N ASP A 66 6.26 -6.19 -21.67
CA ASP A 66 4.97 -6.21 -22.35
C ASP A 66 3.81 -6.36 -21.34
N GLN A 67 3.99 -7.25 -20.34
CA GLN A 67 2.97 -7.45 -19.31
C GLN A 67 2.80 -6.24 -18.40
N ALA A 68 3.90 -5.61 -17.94
CA ALA A 68 3.80 -4.38 -17.15
C ALA A 68 3.05 -3.29 -17.92
N ARG A 69 3.38 -3.10 -19.19
CA ARG A 69 2.68 -2.17 -20.08
C ARG A 69 1.20 -2.48 -20.21
N GLU A 70 0.84 -3.75 -20.44
CA GLU A 70 -0.55 -4.17 -20.57
C GLU A 70 -1.32 -3.96 -19.25
N MET A 71 -0.72 -4.27 -18.10
CA MET A 71 -1.33 -4.11 -16.80
C MET A 71 -1.63 -2.64 -16.53
N VAL A 72 -0.65 -1.75 -16.73
CA VAL A 72 -0.84 -0.31 -16.56
C VAL A 72 -1.91 0.21 -17.51
N ALA A 73 -1.90 -0.20 -18.77
CA ALA A 73 -2.89 0.23 -19.77
C ALA A 73 -4.32 -0.25 -19.45
N LEU A 74 -4.47 -1.42 -18.82
CA LEU A 74 -5.79 -1.95 -18.42
C LEU A 74 -6.35 -1.27 -17.18
N ASP A 75 -5.47 -0.85 -16.27
CA ASP A 75 -5.85 -0.26 -15.00
C ASP A 75 -5.88 1.28 -15.07
N ALA A 76 -5.30 1.89 -16.10
CA ALA A 76 -5.30 3.34 -16.31
C ALA A 76 -6.69 3.88 -16.70
N GLY A 77 -6.89 5.20 -16.49
CA GLY A 77 -8.12 5.89 -16.88
C GLY A 77 -8.82 6.58 -15.71
N LEU A 78 -8.17 6.63 -14.56
CA LEU A 78 -8.65 7.38 -13.40
C LEU A 78 -8.04 8.78 -13.43
N SER A 79 -8.84 9.82 -13.22
CA SER A 79 -8.33 11.18 -13.01
C SER A 79 -7.98 11.39 -11.54
N LEU A 80 -6.74 11.75 -11.24
CA LEU A 80 -6.28 12.10 -9.89
C LEU A 80 -7.09 13.27 -9.32
N ALA A 81 -7.36 14.28 -10.18
CA ALA A 81 -8.15 15.43 -9.78
C ALA A 81 -9.60 15.05 -9.42
N ASP A 82 -10.20 14.12 -10.15
CA ASP A 82 -11.56 13.63 -9.87
C ASP A 82 -11.60 12.81 -8.59
N TYR A 83 -10.63 11.90 -8.40
CA TYR A 83 -10.49 11.16 -7.12
C TYR A 83 -10.41 12.11 -5.93
N VAL A 84 -9.51 13.09 -5.97
CA VAL A 84 -9.33 14.08 -4.89
C VAL A 84 -10.62 14.85 -4.65
N ARG A 85 -11.30 15.32 -5.73
CA ARG A 85 -12.57 16.07 -5.62
C ARG A 85 -13.65 15.25 -4.92
N GLU A 86 -13.82 13.97 -5.29
CA GLU A 86 -14.87 13.10 -4.74
C GLU A 86 -14.63 12.79 -3.26
N ILE A 87 -13.38 12.50 -2.87
CA ILE A 87 -13.06 12.26 -1.46
C ILE A 87 -13.23 13.55 -0.63
N LEU A 88 -12.80 14.71 -1.13
CA LEU A 88 -13.00 15.98 -0.43
C LEU A 88 -14.49 16.34 -0.30
N ALA A 89 -15.30 16.08 -1.33
CA ALA A 89 -16.74 16.27 -1.26
C ALA A 89 -17.37 15.36 -0.20
N ALA A 90 -16.93 14.12 -0.10
CA ALA A 90 -17.39 13.20 0.94
C ALA A 90 -16.94 13.65 2.36
N LYS A 91 -15.72 14.14 2.53
CA LYS A 91 -15.25 14.77 3.79
C LYS A 91 -16.12 15.96 4.16
N THR A 92 -16.49 16.81 3.19
CA THR A 92 -17.36 17.98 3.41
C THR A 92 -18.77 17.58 3.86
N ARG A 93 -19.27 16.42 3.41
CA ARG A 93 -20.54 15.84 3.91
C ARG A 93 -20.44 15.28 5.34
N GLY A 94 -19.26 15.29 5.94
CA GLY A 94 -19.04 14.83 7.33
C GLY A 94 -18.72 13.34 7.45
N LEU A 95 -18.37 12.66 6.38
CA LEU A 95 -17.91 11.26 6.46
C LEU A 95 -16.56 11.19 7.19
N PRO A 96 -16.35 10.20 8.08
CA PRO A 96 -15.10 10.03 8.84
C PRO A 96 -14.03 9.40 7.97
N ILE A 97 -13.56 10.16 6.98
CA ILE A 97 -12.58 9.67 5.98
C ILE A 97 -11.38 10.61 5.86
N LYS A 98 -10.29 10.05 5.36
CA LYS A 98 -9.04 10.76 5.04
C LYS A 98 -8.69 10.54 3.58
N LEU A 99 -8.19 11.59 2.95
CA LEU A 99 -7.67 11.59 1.59
C LEU A 99 -6.20 11.17 1.62
N GLY A 100 -5.90 9.97 1.20
CA GLY A 100 -4.56 9.48 0.99
C GLY A 100 -4.28 9.19 -0.48
N LEU A 101 -3.07 8.75 -0.76
CA LEU A 101 -2.66 8.26 -2.07
C LEU A 101 -1.62 7.16 -1.86
N GLU A 102 -1.70 6.09 -2.64
CA GLU A 102 -0.68 5.07 -2.70
C GLU A 102 0.27 5.36 -3.87
N ILE A 103 1.54 5.60 -3.51
CA ILE A 103 2.59 5.95 -4.45
C ILE A 103 3.39 4.70 -4.77
N ASP A 104 3.33 4.28 -6.02
CA ASP A 104 4.18 3.20 -6.54
C ASP A 104 5.59 3.73 -6.72
N PHE A 105 6.55 3.08 -6.06
CA PHE A 105 7.91 3.57 -6.00
C PHE A 105 8.75 3.16 -7.20
N PHE A 106 9.20 4.15 -7.94
CA PHE A 106 10.22 4.02 -8.97
C PHE A 106 11.30 5.07 -8.70
N PRO A 107 12.55 4.65 -8.40
CA PRO A 107 13.64 5.56 -8.01
C PRO A 107 13.87 6.73 -8.97
N GLU A 108 13.67 6.49 -10.27
CA GLU A 108 13.95 7.45 -11.35
C GLU A 108 12.89 8.54 -11.46
N SER A 109 11.65 8.28 -11.07
CA SER A 109 10.53 9.22 -11.23
C SER A 109 10.00 9.79 -9.93
N ILE A 110 10.49 9.36 -8.76
CA ILE A 110 9.92 9.74 -7.46
C ILE A 110 9.90 11.25 -7.24
N ASP A 111 10.93 11.99 -7.66
CA ASP A 111 10.99 13.44 -7.47
C ASP A 111 9.86 14.13 -8.28
N ALA A 112 9.65 13.72 -9.53
CA ALA A 112 8.58 14.23 -10.36
C ALA A 112 7.19 13.81 -9.85
N VAL A 113 7.07 12.62 -9.25
CA VAL A 113 5.85 12.19 -8.55
C VAL A 113 5.57 13.10 -7.36
N MET A 114 6.59 13.44 -6.56
CA MET A 114 6.40 14.33 -5.40
C MET A 114 6.03 15.75 -5.83
N ASP A 115 6.55 16.25 -6.94
CA ASP A 115 6.15 17.53 -7.52
C ASP A 115 4.67 17.52 -7.94
N LEU A 116 4.21 16.43 -8.57
CA LEU A 116 2.80 16.25 -8.94
C LEU A 116 1.90 16.27 -7.69
N VAL A 117 2.19 15.44 -6.70
CA VAL A 117 1.32 15.28 -5.52
C VAL A 117 1.32 16.48 -4.60
N ALA A 118 2.36 17.33 -4.64
CA ALA A 118 2.42 18.58 -3.87
C ALA A 118 1.30 19.57 -4.23
N GLY A 119 0.71 19.42 -5.42
CA GLY A 119 -0.44 20.23 -5.86
C GLY A 119 -1.78 19.85 -5.22
N TYR A 120 -1.85 18.77 -4.42
CA TYR A 120 -3.10 18.25 -3.87
C TYR A 120 -3.08 18.19 -2.34
N PRO A 121 -4.24 18.39 -1.67
CA PRO A 121 -4.33 18.46 -0.20
C PRO A 121 -4.46 17.09 0.45
N PHE A 122 -3.52 16.19 0.21
CA PHE A 122 -3.52 14.88 0.85
C PHE A 122 -3.37 14.96 2.36
N ASP A 123 -4.12 14.15 3.08
CA ASP A 123 -3.96 13.96 4.52
C ASP A 123 -2.71 13.11 4.81
N PHE A 124 -2.40 12.14 3.95
CA PHE A 124 -1.21 11.28 4.07
C PHE A 124 -0.86 10.63 2.72
N LEU A 125 0.37 10.18 2.59
CA LEU A 125 0.86 9.40 1.47
C LEU A 125 1.40 8.07 1.97
N ILE A 126 1.03 6.98 1.32
CA ILE A 126 1.66 5.68 1.53
C ILE A 126 2.51 5.33 0.32
N GLY A 127 3.62 4.66 0.54
CA GLY A 127 4.52 4.25 -0.54
C GLY A 127 4.61 2.74 -0.61
N SER A 128 4.49 2.19 -1.80
CA SER A 128 4.52 0.77 -2.08
C SER A 128 5.57 0.41 -3.12
N VAL A 129 6.01 -0.84 -3.08
CA VAL A 129 6.85 -1.44 -4.12
C VAL A 129 6.07 -2.60 -4.72
N HIS A 130 5.52 -2.40 -5.92
CA HIS A 130 4.82 -3.45 -6.66
C HIS A 130 5.66 -4.00 -7.82
N TRP A 131 6.69 -3.28 -8.25
CA TRP A 131 7.53 -3.68 -9.38
C TRP A 131 9.02 -3.79 -9.00
N VAL A 132 9.66 -4.82 -9.52
CA VAL A 132 11.11 -5.01 -9.50
C VAL A 132 11.59 -5.00 -10.96
N GLY A 133 11.97 -3.84 -11.46
CA GLY A 133 12.05 -3.58 -12.90
C GLY A 133 10.66 -3.62 -13.54
N GLY A 134 10.48 -4.35 -14.62
CA GLY A 134 9.17 -4.59 -15.24
C GLY A 134 8.37 -5.73 -14.62
N TRP A 135 8.90 -6.42 -13.62
CA TRP A 135 8.19 -7.52 -12.95
C TRP A 135 7.28 -7.04 -11.83
N SER A 136 5.97 -7.21 -11.98
CA SER A 136 5.01 -7.00 -10.90
C SER A 136 5.07 -8.16 -9.90
N ILE A 137 5.70 -7.92 -8.74
CA ILE A 137 6.01 -8.96 -7.75
C ILE A 137 4.75 -9.53 -7.06
N ASP A 138 3.67 -8.80 -7.11
CA ASP A 138 2.40 -9.14 -6.46
C ASP A 138 1.30 -9.53 -7.47
N ALA A 139 1.62 -9.63 -8.77
CA ALA A 139 0.70 -10.08 -9.82
C ALA A 139 0.75 -11.59 -10.04
N ASN A 140 -0.42 -12.24 -9.97
CA ASN A 140 -0.53 -13.69 -10.13
C ASN A 140 -0.03 -14.19 -11.51
N ALA A 141 -0.19 -13.37 -12.55
CA ALA A 141 0.16 -13.75 -13.92
C ALA A 141 1.67 -13.96 -14.15
N VAL A 142 2.53 -13.47 -13.24
CA VAL A 142 4.01 -13.57 -13.34
C VAL A 142 4.64 -14.16 -12.10
N VAL A 143 3.86 -14.88 -11.32
CA VAL A 143 4.32 -15.48 -10.05
C VAL A 143 5.48 -16.45 -10.24
N GLU A 144 5.56 -17.12 -11.39
CA GLU A 144 6.65 -18.05 -11.74
C GLU A 144 8.03 -17.38 -11.82
N GLU A 145 8.07 -16.06 -11.85
CA GLU A 145 9.32 -15.31 -11.88
C GLU A 145 10.10 -15.46 -10.56
N PHE A 146 9.43 -15.78 -9.45
CA PHE A 146 10.11 -16.16 -8.20
C PHE A 146 11.01 -17.41 -8.38
N ASP A 147 10.52 -18.41 -9.10
CA ASP A 147 11.31 -19.63 -9.36
C ASP A 147 12.46 -19.35 -10.33
N ARG A 148 12.24 -18.49 -11.34
CA ARG A 148 13.24 -18.15 -12.35
C ARG A 148 14.38 -17.31 -11.78
N ARG A 149 14.09 -16.31 -10.94
CA ARG A 149 15.10 -15.47 -10.28
C ARG A 149 15.74 -16.15 -9.09
N GLY A 150 15.05 -17.12 -8.50
CA GLY A 150 15.33 -17.66 -7.18
C GLY A 150 14.79 -16.78 -6.07
N ILE A 151 14.11 -17.38 -5.11
CA ILE A 151 13.36 -16.69 -4.05
C ILE A 151 14.26 -15.73 -3.27
N ASP A 152 15.46 -16.16 -2.86
CA ASP A 152 16.38 -15.31 -2.08
C ASP A 152 16.83 -14.06 -2.86
N GLN A 153 17.04 -14.19 -4.18
CA GLN A 153 17.42 -13.05 -5.01
C GLN A 153 16.24 -12.12 -5.23
N ALA A 154 15.04 -12.64 -5.52
CA ALA A 154 13.81 -11.86 -5.65
C ALA A 154 13.54 -11.01 -4.40
N TRP A 155 13.71 -11.61 -3.21
CA TRP A 155 13.57 -10.91 -1.94
C TRP A 155 14.63 -9.81 -1.75
N LYS A 156 15.89 -10.08 -2.09
CA LYS A 156 16.96 -9.06 -2.01
C LYS A 156 16.67 -7.86 -2.92
N ASP A 157 16.25 -8.12 -4.16
CA ASP A 157 15.95 -7.06 -5.13
C ASP A 157 14.76 -6.22 -4.69
N TYR A 158 13.69 -6.88 -4.24
CA TYR A 158 12.52 -6.21 -3.67
C TYR A 158 12.87 -5.36 -2.45
N PHE A 159 13.57 -5.93 -1.46
CA PHE A 159 13.93 -5.22 -0.24
C PHE A 159 14.94 -4.08 -0.49
N ALA A 160 15.73 -4.14 -1.54
CA ALA A 160 16.58 -3.01 -1.92
C ALA A 160 15.76 -1.78 -2.29
N LEU A 161 14.65 -1.96 -3.02
CA LEU A 161 13.71 -0.87 -3.34
C LEU A 161 12.95 -0.37 -2.11
N VAL A 162 12.50 -1.28 -1.22
CA VAL A 162 11.85 -0.88 0.03
C VAL A 162 12.79 -0.06 0.92
N VAL A 163 14.07 -0.42 0.99
CA VAL A 163 15.10 0.34 1.73
C VAL A 163 15.31 1.73 1.12
N ASP A 164 15.35 1.83 -0.23
CA ASP A 164 15.50 3.12 -0.91
C ASP A 164 14.28 4.00 -0.64
N LEU A 165 13.06 3.49 -0.84
CA LEU A 165 11.81 4.20 -0.54
C LEU A 165 11.79 4.69 0.92
N ALA A 166 12.05 3.79 1.88
CA ALA A 166 12.09 4.13 3.29
C ALA A 166 13.11 5.22 3.61
N GLY A 167 14.28 5.17 2.98
CA GLY A 167 15.37 6.11 3.22
C GLY A 167 15.13 7.52 2.67
N ARG A 168 14.28 7.66 1.65
CA ARG A 168 13.96 8.96 1.04
C ARG A 168 13.07 9.83 1.92
N GLY A 169 12.23 9.25 2.76
CA GLY A 169 11.33 10.00 3.66
C GLY A 169 10.30 10.87 2.93
N VAL A 170 9.93 10.51 1.71
CA VAL A 170 8.97 11.25 0.88
C VAL A 170 7.52 10.88 1.15
N VAL A 171 7.29 9.70 1.72
CA VAL A 171 5.97 9.20 2.14
C VAL A 171 5.84 9.16 3.65
N ASP A 172 4.62 9.19 4.16
CA ASP A 172 4.35 9.12 5.60
C ASP A 172 4.39 7.69 6.13
N VAL A 173 4.03 6.72 5.28
CA VAL A 173 3.86 5.31 5.64
C VAL A 173 4.41 4.42 4.54
N LEU A 174 5.09 3.35 4.91
CA LEU A 174 5.43 2.25 4.00
C LEU A 174 4.27 1.27 3.97
N ALA A 175 3.68 1.03 2.80
CA ALA A 175 2.63 0.05 2.59
C ALA A 175 3.19 -1.37 2.62
N HIS A 176 2.43 -2.33 3.11
CA HIS A 176 2.64 -3.79 3.03
C HIS A 176 4.09 -4.23 2.70
N VAL A 177 5.06 -3.78 3.51
CA VAL A 177 6.52 -3.81 3.26
C VAL A 177 7.13 -5.18 2.92
N ASP A 178 6.42 -6.27 3.10
CA ASP A 178 6.81 -7.63 2.74
C ASP A 178 5.78 -8.33 1.85
N VAL A 179 5.10 -7.56 0.96
CA VAL A 179 4.10 -8.09 0.01
C VAL A 179 4.68 -9.13 -0.95
N CYS A 180 6.00 -9.16 -1.13
CA CYS A 180 6.69 -10.18 -1.90
C CYS A 180 6.40 -11.63 -1.43
N LYS A 181 5.89 -11.81 -0.21
CA LYS A 181 5.44 -13.11 0.30
C LYS A 181 3.99 -13.47 -0.09
N LYS A 182 3.25 -12.60 -0.79
CA LYS A 182 1.82 -12.70 -1.09
C LYS A 182 1.38 -14.08 -1.56
N PHE A 183 2.17 -14.70 -2.44
CA PHE A 183 1.89 -16.00 -3.03
C PHE A 183 2.53 -17.18 -2.28
N GLY A 184 3.14 -16.94 -1.12
CA GLY A 184 3.78 -17.98 -0.30
C GLY A 184 5.26 -18.22 -0.61
N TYR A 185 5.84 -17.50 -1.59
CA TYR A 185 7.27 -17.60 -1.89
C TYR A 185 8.09 -16.91 -0.79
N ARG A 186 8.82 -17.70 -0.02
CA ARG A 186 9.61 -17.22 1.12
C ARG A 186 10.99 -17.86 1.14
N PRO A 187 12.05 -17.12 1.55
CA PRO A 187 13.33 -17.71 1.91
C PRO A 187 13.15 -18.82 2.96
N VAL A 188 13.99 -19.86 2.87
CA VAL A 188 13.98 -20.97 3.83
C VAL A 188 14.32 -20.49 5.23
N VAL A 189 15.25 -19.53 5.34
CA VAL A 189 15.62 -18.85 6.58
C VAL A 189 15.04 -17.46 6.56
N GLU A 190 14.34 -17.07 7.63
CA GLU A 190 13.75 -15.74 7.73
C GLU A 190 14.82 -14.64 7.52
N PRO A 191 14.61 -13.72 6.57
CA PRO A 191 15.65 -12.80 6.12
C PRO A 191 15.76 -11.56 7.03
N VAL A 192 15.98 -11.75 8.32
CA VAL A 192 16.04 -10.68 9.33
C VAL A 192 17.07 -9.59 8.99
N HIS A 193 18.12 -9.93 8.24
CA HIS A 193 19.11 -8.96 7.79
C HIS A 193 18.55 -7.97 6.74
N LEU A 194 17.57 -8.38 5.94
CA LEU A 194 16.85 -7.49 5.03
C LEU A 194 15.90 -6.59 5.83
N TYR A 195 15.19 -7.15 6.80
CA TYR A 195 14.32 -6.41 7.71
C TYR A 195 15.06 -5.29 8.43
N ALA A 196 16.23 -5.62 9.00
CA ALA A 196 17.05 -4.62 9.70
C ALA A 196 17.38 -3.39 8.85
N ARG A 197 17.69 -3.59 7.56
CA ARG A 197 18.00 -2.47 6.65
C ARG A 197 16.81 -1.55 6.41
N VAL A 198 15.61 -2.11 6.24
CA VAL A 198 14.38 -1.31 6.10
C VAL A 198 14.12 -0.52 7.37
N ILE A 199 14.25 -1.18 8.53
CA ILE A 199 14.04 -0.56 9.84
C ILE A 199 15.00 0.61 10.05
N GLU A 200 16.29 0.42 9.77
CA GLU A 200 17.29 1.49 9.85
C GLU A 200 16.94 2.68 8.96
N ALA A 201 16.46 2.41 7.75
CA ALA A 201 16.03 3.45 6.82
C ALA A 201 14.79 4.19 7.33
N ALA A 202 13.76 3.46 7.79
CA ALA A 202 12.53 4.01 8.34
C ALA A 202 12.77 4.85 9.61
N VAL A 203 13.66 4.39 10.50
CA VAL A 203 14.06 5.16 11.70
C VAL A 203 14.72 6.47 11.32
N ARG A 204 15.65 6.46 10.33
CA ARG A 204 16.35 7.69 9.89
C ARG A 204 15.43 8.71 9.25
N SER A 205 14.45 8.25 8.45
CA SER A 205 13.49 9.12 7.75
C SER A 205 12.30 9.53 8.61
N GLY A 206 12.01 8.79 9.67
CA GLY A 206 10.80 8.95 10.48
C GLY A 206 9.53 8.39 9.82
N THR A 207 9.68 7.56 8.76
CA THR A 207 8.55 6.98 8.04
C THR A 207 7.91 5.86 8.87
N ALA A 208 6.59 5.86 8.98
CA ALA A 208 5.82 4.82 9.65
C ALA A 208 5.68 3.57 8.77
N VAL A 209 5.15 2.49 9.33
CA VAL A 209 4.83 1.26 8.58
C VAL A 209 3.37 0.88 8.74
N GLU A 210 2.77 0.39 7.67
CA GLU A 210 1.42 -0.14 7.67
C GLU A 210 1.38 -1.55 8.28
N VAL A 211 0.36 -1.84 9.10
CA VAL A 211 0.00 -3.20 9.53
C VAL A 211 -1.28 -3.56 8.79
N SER A 212 -1.19 -4.47 7.81
CA SER A 212 -2.26 -4.79 6.89
C SER A 212 -2.78 -6.22 7.05
N SER A 213 -4.10 -6.36 7.02
CA SER A 213 -4.76 -7.67 7.03
C SER A 213 -4.84 -8.33 5.65
N GLN A 214 -4.47 -7.66 4.58
CA GLN A 214 -4.64 -8.18 3.20
C GLN A 214 -4.02 -9.56 3.02
N GLY A 215 -2.82 -9.79 3.55
CA GLY A 215 -2.11 -11.05 3.42
C GLY A 215 -2.84 -12.26 4.02
N LEU A 216 -3.75 -12.06 4.98
CA LEU A 216 -4.61 -13.12 5.53
C LEU A 216 -5.59 -13.68 4.48
N ARG A 217 -5.95 -12.87 3.48
CA ARG A 217 -6.83 -13.25 2.36
C ARG A 217 -6.05 -13.82 1.16
N ARG A 218 -4.72 -13.86 1.24
CA ARG A 218 -3.83 -14.31 0.18
C ARG A 218 -3.17 -15.66 0.54
N PRO A 219 -2.51 -16.33 -0.39
CA PRO A 219 -1.77 -17.57 -0.09
C PRO A 219 -0.75 -17.46 1.04
N ALA A 220 -0.22 -16.28 1.31
CA ALA A 220 0.65 -15.99 2.44
C ALA A 220 0.02 -16.33 3.80
N ARG A 221 -1.32 -16.18 3.94
CA ARG A 221 -2.10 -16.44 5.18
C ARG A 221 -1.51 -15.76 6.41
N GLU A 222 -0.93 -14.59 6.24
CA GLU A 222 -0.25 -13.83 7.27
C GLU A 222 -0.42 -12.33 7.03
N ILE A 223 -0.44 -11.53 8.10
CA ILE A 223 -0.46 -10.07 7.98
C ILE A 223 0.81 -9.53 7.31
N TYR A 224 0.75 -8.30 6.82
CA TYR A 224 1.92 -7.51 6.44
C TYR A 224 2.17 -6.43 7.50
N PRO A 225 3.40 -6.24 8.00
CA PRO A 225 4.53 -7.15 7.90
C PRO A 225 4.35 -8.46 8.69
N SER A 226 5.25 -9.44 8.47
CA SER A 226 5.29 -10.67 9.26
C SER A 226 5.42 -10.36 10.76
N PRO A 227 4.98 -11.25 11.67
CA PRO A 227 5.06 -10.99 13.11
C PRO A 227 6.48 -10.67 13.60
N THR A 228 7.50 -11.37 13.09
CA THR A 228 8.90 -11.08 13.40
C THR A 228 9.29 -9.69 12.95
N PHE A 229 8.96 -9.31 11.70
CA PHE A 229 9.31 -8.01 11.15
C PHE A 229 8.58 -6.88 11.89
N LEU A 230 7.27 -7.07 12.19
CA LEU A 230 6.48 -6.11 12.97
C LEU A 230 7.07 -5.89 14.38
N LYS A 231 7.49 -6.98 15.04
CA LYS A 231 8.15 -6.89 16.35
C LYS A 231 9.47 -6.11 16.27
N MET A 232 10.27 -6.35 15.23
CA MET A 232 11.53 -5.62 15.02
C MET A 232 11.27 -4.13 14.76
N PHE A 233 10.23 -3.75 14.02
CA PHE A 233 9.82 -2.35 13.87
C PHE A 233 9.46 -1.71 15.20
N HIS A 234 8.66 -2.41 16.02
CA HIS A 234 8.32 -1.94 17.36
C HIS A 234 9.56 -1.68 18.23
N ASP A 235 10.48 -2.64 18.27
CA ASP A 235 11.68 -2.57 19.11
C ASP A 235 12.62 -1.43 18.70
N ALA A 236 12.56 -1.03 17.42
CA ALA A 236 13.26 0.11 16.88
C ALA A 236 12.49 1.45 17.04
N GLY A 237 11.27 1.45 17.57
CA GLY A 237 10.47 2.63 17.80
C GLY A 237 9.77 3.18 16.54
N VAL A 238 9.70 2.40 15.45
CA VAL A 238 8.97 2.79 14.24
C VAL A 238 7.47 2.79 14.54
N LYS A 239 6.76 3.83 14.14
CA LYS A 239 5.31 3.98 14.32
C LYS A 239 4.54 3.15 13.30
N ILE A 240 3.27 2.85 13.60
CA ILE A 240 2.40 2.07 12.72
C ILE A 240 1.11 2.79 12.35
N THR A 241 0.54 2.39 11.20
CA THR A 241 -0.87 2.56 10.87
C THR A 241 -1.55 1.21 10.74
N LEU A 242 -2.88 1.18 10.68
CA LEU A 242 -3.68 -0.04 10.54
C LEU A 242 -4.41 -0.02 9.20
N ALA A 243 -4.41 -1.14 8.48
CA ALA A 243 -5.04 -1.21 7.17
C ALA A 243 -5.71 -2.57 6.90
N SER A 244 -6.68 -2.53 6.00
CA SER A 244 -7.25 -3.73 5.39
C SER A 244 -6.78 -3.95 3.96
N ASP A 245 -6.26 -2.90 3.34
CA ASP A 245 -5.92 -2.86 1.92
C ASP A 245 -7.04 -3.49 1.09
N GLY A 246 -8.22 -2.90 1.29
CA GLY A 246 -9.47 -3.37 0.69
C GLY A 246 -9.72 -2.66 -0.63
N HIS A 247 -9.97 -3.44 -1.68
CA HIS A 247 -10.25 -2.95 -3.02
C HIS A 247 -11.74 -2.82 -3.31
N ARG A 248 -12.58 -3.33 -2.39
CA ARG A 248 -14.05 -3.29 -2.47
C ARG A 248 -14.64 -2.90 -1.13
N ALA A 249 -15.89 -2.42 -1.14
CA ALA A 249 -16.56 -1.99 0.08
C ALA A 249 -16.66 -3.10 1.14
N ASP A 250 -16.89 -4.33 0.72
CA ASP A 250 -16.94 -5.50 1.62
C ASP A 250 -15.59 -5.91 2.22
N GLU A 251 -14.49 -5.35 1.71
CA GLU A 251 -13.15 -5.53 2.25
C GLU A 251 -12.72 -4.38 3.18
N ALA A 252 -13.47 -3.27 3.20
CA ALA A 252 -13.15 -2.12 4.07
C ALA A 252 -13.15 -2.53 5.55
N GLY A 253 -12.01 -2.35 6.22
CA GLY A 253 -11.81 -2.75 7.61
C GLY A 253 -11.80 -4.27 7.85
N TRP A 254 -11.74 -5.10 6.80
CA TRP A 254 -11.67 -6.55 6.98
C TRP A 254 -10.42 -6.94 7.76
N GLY A 255 -10.57 -7.86 8.71
CA GLY A 255 -9.45 -8.29 9.57
C GLY A 255 -8.96 -7.23 10.55
N HIS A 256 -9.76 -6.19 10.85
CA HIS A 256 -9.37 -5.15 11.80
C HIS A 256 -9.00 -5.70 13.18
N GLY A 257 -9.74 -6.69 13.67
CA GLY A 257 -9.45 -7.36 14.94
C GLY A 257 -8.10 -8.06 14.95
N GLU A 258 -7.77 -8.76 13.88
CA GLU A 258 -6.49 -9.46 13.67
C GLU A 258 -5.32 -8.49 13.61
N VAL A 259 -5.48 -7.36 12.92
CA VAL A 259 -4.45 -6.31 12.84
C VAL A 259 -4.22 -5.69 14.22
N LEU A 260 -5.27 -5.37 14.97
CA LEU A 260 -5.16 -4.89 16.34
C LEU A 260 -4.47 -5.90 17.26
N ALA A 261 -4.81 -7.18 17.14
CA ALA A 261 -4.20 -8.24 17.94
C ALA A 261 -2.70 -8.38 17.62
N ALA A 262 -2.33 -8.35 16.33
CA ALA A 262 -0.95 -8.44 15.89
C ALA A 262 -0.11 -7.23 16.35
N ALA A 263 -0.64 -6.01 16.22
CA ALA A 263 0.03 -4.80 16.70
C ALA A 263 0.31 -4.86 18.21
N ARG A 264 -0.70 -5.28 19.01
CA ARG A 264 -0.52 -5.47 20.45
C ARG A 264 0.47 -6.57 20.80
N ALA A 265 0.43 -7.69 20.08
CA ALA A 265 1.37 -8.79 20.29
C ALA A 265 2.82 -8.38 20.00
N ALA A 266 3.02 -7.47 19.04
CA ALA A 266 4.33 -6.87 18.78
C ALA A 266 4.77 -5.86 19.84
N GLY A 267 3.85 -5.35 20.69
CA GLY A 267 4.13 -4.41 21.78
C GLY A 267 3.58 -3.00 21.58
N TYR A 268 2.90 -2.72 20.46
CA TYR A 268 2.33 -1.40 20.21
C TYR A 268 1.14 -1.10 21.14
N ALA A 269 1.08 0.13 21.64
CA ALA A 269 -0.04 0.66 22.44
C ALA A 269 -0.85 1.71 21.67
N SER A 270 -0.31 2.23 20.57
CA SER A 270 -0.92 3.27 19.73
C SER A 270 -0.64 3.03 18.26
N HIS A 271 -1.41 3.68 17.41
CA HIS A 271 -1.19 3.80 15.98
C HIS A 271 -1.31 5.26 15.54
N LEU A 272 -0.89 5.57 14.31
CA LEU A 272 -0.99 6.90 13.74
C LEU A 272 -2.32 7.10 13.02
N ARG A 273 -2.83 8.33 13.11
CA ARG A 273 -3.79 8.95 12.19
C ARG A 273 -3.17 10.19 11.60
N PHE A 274 -3.68 10.62 10.47
CA PHE A 274 -3.14 11.75 9.71
C PHE A 274 -4.19 12.83 9.43
N ASP A 275 -3.72 14.07 9.35
CA ASP A 275 -4.50 15.22 8.89
C ASP A 275 -3.54 16.25 8.27
N ALA A 276 -3.72 16.58 6.99
CA ALA A 276 -2.86 17.50 6.24
C ALA A 276 -1.36 17.17 6.43
N ARG A 277 -0.96 15.94 6.22
CA ARG A 277 0.41 15.39 6.36
C ARG A 277 1.00 15.48 7.78
N ARG A 278 0.18 15.76 8.78
CA ARG A 278 0.59 15.70 10.19
C ARG A 278 -0.01 14.46 10.84
N TYR A 279 0.76 13.76 11.63
CA TYR A 279 0.30 12.58 12.33
C TYR A 279 -0.09 12.87 13.79
N PHE A 280 -0.97 12.03 14.30
CA PHE A 280 -1.45 11.99 15.70
C PHE A 280 -1.40 10.56 16.20
N GLU A 281 -0.89 10.34 17.40
CA GLU A 281 -0.95 9.02 18.03
C GLU A 281 -2.30 8.79 18.69
N VAL A 282 -2.92 7.66 18.38
CA VAL A 282 -4.20 7.23 18.92
C VAL A 282 -4.04 5.87 19.61
N PRO A 283 -4.58 5.66 20.81
CA PRO A 283 -4.50 4.36 21.47
C PRO A 283 -5.09 3.23 20.61
N LEU A 284 -4.49 2.04 20.66
CA LEU A 284 -5.08 0.82 20.11
C LEU A 284 -6.25 0.38 21.01
N THR A 285 -7.41 1.00 20.86
CA THR A 285 -8.62 0.56 21.55
C THR A 285 -9.34 -0.52 20.75
N SER A 286 -9.77 -1.59 21.41
CA SER A 286 -10.81 -2.45 20.86
C SER A 286 -12.08 -1.60 20.81
N GLY A 287 -12.67 -1.43 19.64
CA GLY A 287 -13.99 -0.82 19.52
C GLY A 287 -14.96 -1.50 20.49
N GLN A 288 -15.62 -0.70 21.30
CA GLN A 288 -16.79 -1.13 22.08
C GLN A 288 -17.98 -1.32 21.16
#